data_4c53f2118293eb5f164d4e045e89464d
#
_entry.id   4c53f2118293eb5f164d4e045e89464d
#
_cell.length_a   1.000
_cell.length_b   1.000
_cell.length_c   1.000
_cell.angle_alpha   90.00
_cell.angle_beta   90.00
_cell.angle_gamma   90.00
#
_symmetry.space_group_name_H-M   'P 1'
#
loop_
_entity.id
_entity.type
_entity.pdbx_description
1 polymer ?
#
loop_
_entity_poly.entity_id
_entity_poly.type
_entity_poly.pdbx_seq_one_letter_code
_entity_poly.pdbx_strand_id
1 'polypeptide(L)'
;MIGLILVTHGRLAEEFLVALEHVVGPQTQVATICIGPRDDMEGRRKEVAAAIKQVDTGKGVVILSDLFGGTPSNLAISLLDTGRVEVIAGVNLPMLIRLDSARKCMDVKDAVAAAREAGRKYISVASEVLEASK
;
A
#
# COMPACT_ATOMS: atom_id res chain seq x y z
N MET A 1 -11.78 6.38 -8.24
CA MET A 1 -10.89 5.21 -8.12
C MET A 1 -10.63 4.85 -6.66
N ILE A 2 -10.03 3.69 -6.41
CA ILE A 2 -9.68 3.26 -5.05
C ILE A 2 -8.63 4.18 -4.45
N GLY A 3 -8.82 4.61 -3.19
CA GLY A 3 -7.83 5.37 -2.44
C GLY A 3 -6.70 4.47 -1.93
N LEU A 4 -5.49 5.01 -1.83
CA LEU A 4 -4.33 4.28 -1.31
C LEU A 4 -3.77 5.00 -0.09
N ILE A 5 -3.41 4.23 0.95
CA ILE A 5 -2.73 4.76 2.12
C ILE A 5 -1.52 3.88 2.40
N LEU A 6 -0.36 4.50 2.53
CA LEU A 6 0.87 3.81 2.95
C LEU A 6 1.13 4.12 4.42
N VAL A 7 1.19 3.09 5.25
CA VAL A 7 1.45 3.19 6.69
C VAL A 7 2.64 2.32 7.02
N THR A 8 3.78 2.93 7.30
CA THR A 8 5.04 2.19 7.42
C THR A 8 5.88 2.68 8.59
N HIS A 9 6.89 1.90 8.94
CA HIS A 9 7.95 2.34 9.85
C HIS A 9 8.78 3.44 9.19
N GLY A 10 9.23 4.40 9.99
CA GLY A 10 10.10 5.46 9.52
C GLY A 10 9.52 6.17 8.31
N ARG A 11 10.36 6.54 7.35
CA ARG A 11 9.97 7.33 6.18
C ARG A 11 9.66 6.50 4.94
N LEU A 12 9.53 5.17 5.07
CA LEU A 12 9.29 4.30 3.92
C LEU A 12 8.05 4.70 3.12
N ALA A 13 6.96 5.07 3.80
CA ALA A 13 5.71 5.46 3.12
C ALA A 13 5.94 6.60 2.13
N GLU A 14 6.62 7.66 2.57
CA GLU A 14 6.94 8.81 1.71
C GLU A 14 7.84 8.42 0.55
N GLU A 15 8.87 7.63 0.83
CA GLU A 15 9.84 7.22 -0.19
C GLU A 15 9.24 6.23 -1.19
N PHE A 16 8.32 5.36 -0.77
CA PHE A 16 7.57 4.51 -1.68
C PHE A 16 6.74 5.35 -2.65
N LEU A 17 6.08 6.39 -2.17
CA LEU A 17 5.31 7.27 -3.04
C LEU A 17 6.20 8.01 -4.05
N VAL A 18 7.34 8.53 -3.59
CA VAL A 18 8.32 9.18 -4.47
C VAL A 18 8.79 8.22 -5.55
N ALA A 19 9.15 6.99 -5.17
CA ALA A 19 9.60 5.97 -6.11
C ALA A 19 8.51 5.58 -7.11
N LEU A 20 7.28 5.39 -6.64
CA LEU A 20 6.14 5.07 -7.50
C LEU A 20 5.91 6.17 -8.53
N GLU A 21 5.89 7.42 -8.08
CA GLU A 21 5.68 8.57 -8.98
C GLU A 21 6.81 8.72 -9.99
N HIS A 22 8.02 8.35 -9.62
CA HIS A 22 9.14 8.32 -10.55
C HIS A 22 8.92 7.33 -11.70
N VAL A 23 8.32 6.18 -11.40
CA VAL A 23 8.12 5.09 -12.38
C VAL A 23 6.87 5.30 -13.22
N VAL A 24 5.73 5.64 -12.61
CA VAL A 24 4.42 5.67 -13.28
C VAL A 24 3.79 7.06 -13.36
N GLY A 25 4.42 8.08 -12.79
CA GLY A 25 3.92 9.46 -12.83
C GLY A 25 3.12 9.86 -11.58
N PRO A 26 2.68 11.13 -11.55
CA PRO A 26 1.99 11.68 -10.37
C PRO A 26 0.76 10.87 -9.95
N GLN A 27 0.56 10.76 -8.64
CA GLN A 27 -0.55 10.05 -8.05
C GLN A 27 -1.50 11.01 -7.33
N THR A 28 -2.79 10.71 -7.36
CA THR A 28 -3.82 11.38 -6.57
C THR A 28 -4.51 10.37 -5.66
N GLN A 29 -5.26 10.83 -4.67
CA GLN A 29 -5.95 9.99 -3.70
C GLN A 29 -5.00 9.00 -3.02
N VAL A 30 -3.83 9.48 -2.61
CA VAL A 30 -2.82 8.72 -1.88
C VAL A 30 -2.44 9.50 -0.64
N ALA A 31 -2.36 8.83 0.50
CA ALA A 31 -1.84 9.40 1.74
C ALA A 31 -0.68 8.55 2.25
N THR A 32 0.25 9.20 2.92
CA THR A 32 1.41 8.54 3.53
C THR A 32 1.46 8.85 5.01
N ILE A 33 1.64 7.82 5.84
CA ILE A 33 1.74 7.95 7.28
C ILE A 33 2.99 7.20 7.73
N CYS A 34 3.94 7.95 8.26
CA CYS A 34 5.23 7.43 8.72
C CYS A 34 5.20 7.30 10.24
N ILE A 35 5.36 6.08 10.73
CA ILE A 35 5.28 5.77 12.16
C ILE A 35 6.69 5.76 12.77
N GLY A 36 6.90 6.63 13.74
CA GLY A 36 8.14 6.68 14.50
C GLY A 36 8.08 5.84 15.78
N PRO A 37 9.22 5.58 16.43
CA PRO A 37 9.29 4.68 17.59
C PRO A 37 8.62 5.21 18.85
N ARG A 38 8.34 6.51 18.91
CA ARG A 38 7.75 7.18 20.09
C ARG A 38 6.42 7.86 19.80
N ASP A 39 5.77 7.49 18.71
CA ASP A 39 4.52 8.13 18.31
C ASP A 39 3.36 7.72 19.23
N ASP A 40 2.41 8.64 19.39
CA ASP A 40 1.15 8.38 20.06
C ASP A 40 0.28 7.51 19.15
N MET A 41 0.04 6.27 19.55
CA MET A 41 -0.69 5.29 18.75
C MET A 41 -2.14 5.71 18.52
N GLU A 42 -2.80 6.27 19.52
CA GLU A 42 -4.20 6.72 19.37
C GLU A 42 -4.28 7.91 18.40
N GLY A 43 -3.35 8.84 18.48
CA GLY A 43 -3.27 9.96 17.56
C GLY A 43 -2.99 9.48 16.13
N ARG A 44 -2.10 8.53 15.96
CA ARG A 44 -1.81 7.93 14.64
C ARG A 44 -2.99 7.17 14.08
N ARG A 45 -3.73 6.44 14.92
CA ARG A 45 -4.94 5.73 14.50
C ARG A 45 -5.99 6.72 13.97
N LYS A 46 -6.20 7.83 14.65
CA LYS A 46 -7.10 8.89 14.20
C LYS A 46 -6.66 9.49 12.88
N GLU A 47 -5.36 9.66 12.70
CA GLU A 47 -4.77 10.16 11.45
C GLU A 47 -5.03 9.20 10.28
N VAL A 48 -4.87 7.90 10.48
CA VAL A 48 -5.18 6.89 9.47
C VAL A 48 -6.68 6.89 9.15
N ALA A 49 -7.53 6.97 10.17
CA ALA A 49 -8.99 7.02 9.99
C ALA A 49 -9.40 8.26 9.18
N ALA A 50 -8.80 9.42 9.46
CA ALA A 50 -9.04 10.65 8.71
C ALA A 50 -8.55 10.53 7.26
N ALA A 51 -7.40 9.91 7.05
CA ALA A 51 -6.86 9.66 5.72
C ALA A 51 -7.79 8.78 4.87
N ILE A 52 -8.39 7.76 5.48
CA ILE A 52 -9.37 6.90 4.79
C ILE A 52 -10.51 7.75 4.25
N LYS A 53 -11.08 8.61 5.06
CA LYS A 53 -12.17 9.50 4.62
C LYS A 53 -11.73 10.45 3.51
N GLN A 54 -10.50 10.92 3.56
CA GLN A 54 -9.96 11.86 2.60
C GLN A 54 -9.74 11.23 1.22
N VAL A 55 -9.25 9.98 1.16
CA VAL A 55 -8.91 9.32 -0.11
C VAL A 55 -10.04 8.46 -0.66
N ASP A 56 -11.06 8.14 0.13
CA ASP A 56 -12.20 7.33 -0.31
C ASP A 56 -13.23 8.20 -1.04
N THR A 57 -13.41 7.93 -2.32
CA THR A 57 -14.42 8.60 -3.16
C THR A 57 -15.63 7.70 -3.43
N GLY A 58 -15.81 6.65 -2.64
CA GLY A 58 -16.90 5.68 -2.80
C GLY A 58 -16.46 4.35 -3.40
N LYS A 59 -15.21 4.22 -3.79
CA LYS A 59 -14.64 2.98 -4.37
C LYS A 59 -13.82 2.16 -3.38
N GLY A 60 -13.73 2.62 -2.13
CA GLY A 60 -12.97 1.96 -1.10
C GLY A 60 -11.51 2.38 -1.04
N VAL A 61 -10.77 1.77 -0.12
CA VAL A 61 -9.38 2.12 0.19
C VAL A 61 -8.56 0.86 0.39
N VAL A 62 -7.33 0.88 -0.09
CA VAL A 62 -6.31 -0.14 0.22
C VAL A 62 -5.22 0.52 1.06
N ILE A 63 -4.98 -0.02 2.24
CA ILE A 63 -3.89 0.40 3.12
C ILE A 63 -2.72 -0.58 2.92
N LEU A 64 -1.54 -0.04 2.70
CA LEU A 64 -0.33 -0.82 2.47
C LEU A 64 0.66 -0.58 3.60
N SER A 65 1.09 -1.65 4.24
CA SER A 65 2.08 -1.61 5.31
C SER A 65 3.36 -2.34 4.88
N ASP A 66 4.47 -1.99 5.51
CA ASP A 66 5.77 -2.55 5.15
C ASP A 66 5.95 -3.99 5.63
N LEU A 67 5.47 -4.33 6.83
CA LEU A 67 5.52 -5.71 7.30
C LEU A 67 4.32 -6.05 8.19
N PHE A 68 3.97 -7.32 8.24
CA PHE A 68 2.88 -7.82 9.08
C PHE A 68 3.36 -8.04 10.52
N GLY A 69 2.55 -7.61 11.50
CA GLY A 69 2.86 -7.83 12.92
C GLY A 69 3.56 -6.68 13.64
N GLY A 70 3.93 -5.60 12.93
CA GLY A 70 4.47 -4.39 13.55
C GLY A 70 3.39 -3.37 13.87
N THR A 71 3.76 -2.28 14.53
CA THR A 71 2.84 -1.20 14.90
C THR A 71 2.08 -0.61 13.70
N PRO A 72 2.75 -0.29 12.55
CA PRO A 72 2.02 0.23 11.40
C PRO A 72 0.92 -0.70 10.90
N SER A 73 1.20 -2.01 10.79
CA SER A 73 0.18 -2.96 10.34
C SER A 73 -0.94 -3.12 11.37
N ASN A 74 -0.63 -3.09 12.65
CA ASN A 74 -1.64 -3.20 13.71
C ASN A 74 -2.60 -2.01 13.69
N LEU A 75 -2.10 -0.80 13.47
CA LEU A 75 -2.93 0.38 13.28
C LEU A 75 -3.85 0.23 12.07
N ALA A 76 -3.32 -0.20 10.95
CA ALA A 76 -4.07 -0.41 9.72
C ALA A 76 -5.16 -1.46 9.90
N ILE A 77 -4.82 -2.61 10.50
CA ILE A 77 -5.75 -3.72 10.73
C ILE A 77 -6.90 -3.31 11.64
N SER A 78 -6.66 -2.41 12.61
CA SER A 78 -7.73 -1.91 13.48
C SER A 78 -8.83 -1.16 12.71
N LEU A 79 -8.55 -0.75 11.47
CA LEU A 79 -9.49 -0.03 10.61
C LEU A 79 -9.98 -0.87 9.43
N LEU A 80 -9.66 -2.16 9.42
CA LEU A 80 -10.11 -3.11 8.40
C LEU A 80 -11.63 -3.14 8.33
N ASP A 81 -12.17 -3.05 7.12
CA ASP A 81 -13.60 -3.14 6.84
C ASP A 81 -13.72 -3.90 5.51
N THR A 82 -13.93 -5.22 5.61
CA THR A 82 -13.90 -6.15 4.47
C THR A 82 -14.77 -5.67 3.32
N GLY A 83 -14.17 -5.61 2.13
CA GLY A 83 -14.83 -5.15 0.92
C GLY A 83 -14.75 -3.63 0.69
N ARG A 84 -14.40 -2.85 1.70
CA ARG A 84 -14.31 -1.40 1.60
C ARG A 84 -12.93 -0.86 1.97
N VAL A 85 -12.37 -1.32 3.07
CA VAL A 85 -11.00 -0.99 3.50
C VAL A 85 -10.24 -2.28 3.68
N GLU A 86 -9.26 -2.51 2.84
CA GLU A 86 -8.42 -3.70 2.91
C GLU A 86 -6.98 -3.32 3.27
N VAL A 87 -6.25 -4.23 3.87
CA VAL A 87 -4.88 -4.02 4.31
C VAL A 87 -3.98 -5.07 3.68
N ILE A 88 -2.90 -4.62 3.04
CA ILE A 88 -1.85 -5.51 2.54
C ILE A 88 -0.55 -5.17 3.27
N ALA A 89 0.08 -6.17 3.87
CA ALA A 89 1.40 -6.04 4.48
C ALA A 89 2.47 -6.63 3.56
N GLY A 90 3.68 -6.09 3.64
CA GLY A 90 4.77 -6.52 2.76
C GLY A 90 4.85 -5.75 1.45
N VAL A 91 4.50 -4.47 1.48
CA VAL A 91 4.48 -3.63 0.28
C VAL A 91 5.84 -3.58 -0.41
N ASN A 92 5.82 -3.65 -1.73
CA ASN A 92 6.99 -3.44 -2.58
C ASN A 92 6.58 -2.66 -3.85
N LEU A 93 7.54 -2.23 -4.64
CA LEU A 93 7.26 -1.44 -5.84
C LEU A 93 6.42 -2.18 -6.89
N PRO A 94 6.67 -3.45 -7.21
CA PRO A 94 5.82 -4.17 -8.16
C PRO A 94 4.34 -4.18 -7.76
N MET A 95 4.08 -4.33 -6.47
CA MET A 95 2.71 -4.25 -5.92
C MET A 95 2.09 -2.87 -6.17
N LEU A 96 2.84 -1.80 -5.89
CA LEU A 96 2.36 -0.43 -6.07
C LEU A 96 2.15 -0.09 -7.54
N ILE A 97 3.05 -0.53 -8.42
CA ILE A 97 2.92 -0.33 -9.87
C ILE A 97 1.66 -1.02 -10.39
N ARG A 98 1.38 -2.23 -9.92
CA ARG A 98 0.13 -2.92 -10.28
C ARG A 98 -1.10 -2.19 -9.78
N LEU A 99 -1.04 -1.64 -8.56
CA LEU A 99 -2.15 -0.87 -7.99
C LEU A 99 -2.42 0.42 -8.77
N ASP A 100 -1.41 1.04 -9.36
CA ASP A 100 -1.60 2.22 -10.19
C ASP A 100 -2.64 1.98 -11.29
N SER A 101 -2.61 0.85 -11.95
CA SER A 101 -3.60 0.49 -12.96
C SER A 101 -4.85 -0.14 -12.36
N ALA A 102 -4.70 -1.07 -11.42
CA ALA A 102 -5.83 -1.82 -10.84
C ALA A 102 -6.81 -0.92 -10.09
N ARG A 103 -6.32 0.11 -9.38
CA ARG A 103 -7.16 1.06 -8.61
C ARG A 103 -8.16 1.84 -9.48
N LYS A 104 -7.89 1.93 -10.78
CA LYS A 104 -8.70 2.71 -11.73
C LYS A 104 -9.86 1.91 -12.32
N CYS A 105 -9.79 0.59 -12.31
CA CYS A 105 -10.74 -0.25 -13.05
C CYS A 105 -11.27 -1.47 -12.27
N MET A 106 -10.72 -1.79 -11.11
CA MET A 106 -11.14 -2.95 -10.30
C MET A 106 -11.79 -2.50 -8.99
N ASP A 107 -12.57 -3.38 -8.38
CA ASP A 107 -13.02 -3.19 -7.00
C ASP A 107 -11.88 -3.54 -6.02
N VAL A 108 -12.08 -3.26 -4.73
CA VAL A 108 -11.06 -3.48 -3.70
C VAL A 108 -10.59 -4.93 -3.67
N LYS A 109 -11.51 -5.89 -3.74
CA LYS A 109 -11.19 -7.32 -3.67
C LYS A 109 -10.27 -7.73 -4.81
N ASP A 110 -10.62 -7.37 -6.03
CA ASP A 110 -9.85 -7.75 -7.22
C ASP A 110 -8.52 -6.99 -7.31
N ALA A 111 -8.52 -5.70 -6.95
CA ALA A 111 -7.29 -4.90 -6.93
C ALA A 111 -6.27 -5.45 -5.92
N VAL A 112 -6.73 -5.84 -4.73
CA VAL A 112 -5.87 -6.44 -3.69
C VAL A 112 -5.30 -7.77 -4.16
N ALA A 113 -6.09 -8.62 -4.79
CA ALA A 113 -5.61 -9.90 -5.32
C ALA A 113 -4.54 -9.68 -6.41
N ALA A 114 -4.78 -8.74 -7.32
CA ALA A 114 -3.83 -8.40 -8.39
C ALA A 114 -2.52 -7.83 -7.82
N ALA A 115 -2.62 -6.95 -6.82
CA ALA A 115 -1.46 -6.35 -6.17
C ALA A 115 -0.61 -7.38 -5.44
N ARG A 116 -1.24 -8.27 -4.68
CA ARG A 116 -0.55 -9.34 -3.97
C ARG A 116 0.19 -10.26 -4.95
N GLU A 117 -0.45 -10.64 -6.03
CA GLU A 117 0.16 -11.48 -7.06
C GLU A 117 1.38 -10.79 -7.67
N ALA A 118 1.27 -9.52 -8.05
CA ALA A 118 2.39 -8.77 -8.61
C ALA A 118 3.54 -8.64 -7.62
N GLY A 119 3.24 -8.36 -6.35
CA GLY A 119 4.23 -8.26 -5.30
C GLY A 119 5.05 -9.54 -5.11
N ARG A 120 4.41 -10.69 -5.26
CA ARG A 120 5.06 -12.00 -5.17
C ARG A 120 5.80 -12.39 -6.46
N LYS A 121 5.18 -12.14 -7.60
CA LYS A 121 5.66 -12.59 -8.91
C LYS A 121 6.99 -11.98 -9.29
N TYR A 122 7.21 -10.72 -8.98
CA TYR A 122 8.39 -9.98 -9.42
C TYR A 122 9.55 -9.97 -8.44
N ILE A 123 9.49 -10.80 -7.41
CA ILE A 123 10.66 -11.10 -6.58
C ILE A 123 11.50 -12.08 -7.39
N SER A 124 12.66 -11.64 -7.86
CA SER A 124 13.48 -12.41 -8.79
C SER A 124 14.95 -12.40 -8.39
N VAL A 125 15.61 -13.54 -8.59
CA VAL A 125 17.05 -13.67 -8.40
C VAL A 125 17.70 -13.51 -9.79
N ALA A 126 18.61 -12.55 -9.91
CA ALA A 126 19.16 -12.14 -11.21
C ALA A 126 19.79 -13.30 -11.98
N SER A 127 20.58 -14.15 -11.30
CA SER A 127 21.22 -15.31 -11.96
C SER A 127 20.20 -16.28 -12.53
N GLU A 128 19.07 -16.49 -11.84
CA GLU A 128 18.01 -17.38 -12.32
C GLU A 128 17.31 -16.80 -13.54
N VAL A 129 17.05 -15.49 -13.56
CA VAL A 129 16.46 -14.80 -14.70
C VAL A 129 17.37 -14.89 -15.93
N LEU A 130 18.68 -14.65 -15.77
CA LEU A 130 19.66 -14.73 -16.83
C LEU A 130 19.83 -16.17 -17.32
N GLU A 131 19.78 -17.16 -16.44
CA GLU A 131 19.82 -18.59 -16.77
C GLU A 131 18.65 -18.98 -17.67
N ALA A 132 17.44 -18.57 -17.31
CA ALA A 132 16.23 -18.86 -18.07
C ALA A 132 16.22 -18.21 -19.46
N SER A 133 17.00 -17.14 -19.68
CA SER A 133 17.06 -16.40 -20.94
C SER A 133 18.04 -17.00 -21.95
N LYS A 134 18.80 -18.01 -21.57
CA LYS A 134 19.78 -18.67 -22.46
C LYS A 134 19.14 -19.70 -23.39
#